data_2a53a0a4711b9c8e8abc24d8574fd6f7
#
_entry.id   2a53a0a4711b9c8e8abc24d8574fd6f7
#
_cell.length_a   1.000
_cell.length_b   1.000
_cell.length_c   1.000
_cell.angle_alpha   90.00
_cell.angle_beta   90.00
_cell.angle_gamma   90.00
#
_symmetry.space_group_name_H-M   'P 1'
#
loop_
_entity.id
_entity.type
_entity.pdbx_description
1 polymer ?
#
loop_
_entity_poly.entity_id
_entity_poly.type
_entity_poly.pdbx_seq_one_letter_code
_entity_poly.pdbx_strand_id
1 'polypeptide(L)'
;MEKDLEVSRHKNGKKNDNYVMDNAAFLFSLDTKECYYIYDSMHAIYGNKSRGPCFGGGHDLCLHSGCLSNDSSYESTGHSYETQGKKYVLSGISQFQVEDYEVYQIELI
;
A
#
# COMPACT_ATOMS: atom_id res chain seq x y z
N MET A 1 0.68 -1.47 18.13
CA MET A 1 0.19 -0.11 17.87
C MET A 1 -0.66 -0.13 16.62
N GLU A 2 -1.82 0.40 16.73
CA GLU A 2 -2.73 0.49 15.61
C GLU A 2 -2.55 1.80 14.88
N LYS A 3 -2.56 1.74 13.57
CA LYS A 3 -2.59 2.92 12.72
C LYS A 3 -3.54 2.69 11.57
N ASP A 4 -4.21 3.74 11.16
CA ASP A 4 -5.07 3.70 10.00
C ASP A 4 -4.24 3.83 8.75
N LEU A 5 -4.24 2.79 7.92
CA LEU A 5 -3.54 2.76 6.64
C LEU A 5 -4.55 2.95 5.52
N GLU A 6 -4.27 3.91 4.66
CA GLU A 6 -5.17 4.24 3.57
C GLU A 6 -4.44 4.21 2.24
N VAL A 7 -5.09 3.66 1.24
CA VAL A 7 -4.57 3.60 -0.13
C VAL A 7 -5.68 3.99 -1.09
N SER A 8 -5.35 4.86 -2.04
CA SER A 8 -6.28 5.23 -3.10
C SER A 8 -5.70 4.87 -4.45
N ARG A 9 -6.55 4.34 -5.32
CA ARG A 9 -6.19 4.04 -6.70
C ARG A 9 -7.43 4.14 -7.59
N HIS A 10 -7.20 4.40 -8.85
CA HIS A 10 -8.27 4.58 -9.83
C HIS A 10 -8.59 3.33 -10.63
N LYS A 11 -7.73 2.35 -10.65
CA LYS A 11 -7.92 1.12 -11.42
C LYS A 11 -8.08 -0.08 -10.51
N ASN A 12 -8.91 -1.02 -10.94
CA ASN A 12 -8.97 -2.32 -10.31
C ASN A 12 -7.65 -3.04 -10.53
N GLY A 13 -6.94 -3.31 -9.46
CA GLY A 13 -5.81 -4.20 -9.54
C GLY A 13 -6.32 -5.63 -9.67
N LYS A 14 -5.96 -6.28 -10.76
CA LYS A 14 -6.18 -7.73 -10.85
C LYS A 14 -5.15 -8.39 -9.98
N LYS A 15 -5.57 -9.39 -9.22
CA LYS A 15 -4.66 -10.17 -8.40
C LYS A 15 -3.91 -11.14 -9.29
N ASN A 16 -2.77 -10.73 -9.78
CA ASN A 16 -1.88 -11.54 -10.60
C ASN A 16 -0.44 -11.27 -10.17
N ASP A 17 0.53 -11.91 -10.81
CA ASP A 17 1.94 -11.77 -10.45
C ASP A 17 2.61 -10.62 -11.22
N ASN A 18 1.86 -9.57 -11.52
CA ASN A 18 2.34 -8.46 -12.33
C ASN A 18 2.10 -7.14 -11.63
N TYR A 19 2.92 -6.16 -12.00
CA TYR A 19 2.69 -4.79 -11.60
C TYR A 19 1.60 -4.15 -12.45
N VAL A 20 0.84 -3.27 -11.84
CA VAL A 20 -0.18 -2.46 -12.51
C VAL A 20 0.25 -1.01 -12.44
N MET A 21 0.25 -0.35 -13.60
CA MET A 21 0.57 1.06 -13.71
C MET A 21 -0.62 1.90 -13.27
N ASP A 22 -0.35 2.93 -12.49
CA ASP A 22 -1.35 3.94 -12.13
C ASP A 22 -0.62 5.22 -11.74
N ASN A 23 -0.80 6.28 -12.54
CA ASN A 23 -0.14 7.55 -12.28
C ASN A 23 -0.92 8.47 -11.34
N ALA A 24 -2.07 8.02 -10.88
CA ALA A 24 -2.91 8.78 -9.94
C ALA A 24 -2.94 8.13 -8.55
N ALA A 25 -2.20 7.05 -8.35
CA ALA A 25 -2.17 6.35 -7.07
C ALA A 25 -1.50 7.18 -5.99
N PHE A 26 -1.95 7.04 -4.78
CA PHE A 26 -1.30 7.64 -3.63
C PHE A 26 -1.60 6.83 -2.37
N LEU A 27 -0.69 6.91 -1.42
CA LEU A 27 -0.87 6.38 -0.07
C LEU A 27 -1.12 7.57 0.86
N PHE A 28 -1.88 7.36 1.91
CA PHE A 28 -2.07 8.43 2.89
C PHE A 28 -2.30 7.87 4.27
N SER A 29 -2.03 8.69 5.27
CA SER A 29 -2.22 8.35 6.67
C SER A 29 -3.23 9.31 7.30
N LEU A 30 -4.28 8.75 7.89
CA LEU A 30 -5.22 9.56 8.65
C LEU A 30 -4.61 10.07 9.95
N ASP A 31 -3.66 9.33 10.52
CA ASP A 31 -2.97 9.75 11.76
C ASP A 31 -2.20 11.05 11.56
N THR A 32 -1.42 11.12 10.47
CA THR A 32 -0.57 12.28 10.20
C THR A 32 -1.22 13.27 9.24
N LYS A 33 -2.30 12.86 8.56
CA LYS A 33 -3.00 13.65 7.54
C LYS A 33 -2.09 14.04 6.37
N GLU A 34 -1.15 13.18 6.03
CA GLU A 34 -0.23 13.38 4.92
C GLU A 34 -0.52 12.41 3.79
N CYS A 35 -0.27 12.85 2.56
CA CYS A 35 -0.40 12.05 1.34
C CYS A 35 0.97 11.82 0.74
N TYR A 36 1.17 10.63 0.18
CA TYR A 36 2.42 10.22 -0.46
C TYR A 36 2.10 9.80 -1.88
N TYR A 37 2.42 10.68 -2.83
CA TYR A 37 2.04 10.50 -4.23
C TYR A 37 3.03 9.59 -4.94
N ILE A 38 2.52 8.88 -5.95
CA ILE A 38 3.34 7.96 -6.75
C ILE A 38 4.33 8.77 -7.60
N TYR A 39 5.58 8.33 -7.65
CA TYR A 39 6.53 8.84 -8.63
C TYR A 39 7.03 7.73 -9.56
N ASP A 40 6.96 6.47 -9.15
CA ASP A 40 7.22 5.33 -10.03
C ASP A 40 5.88 4.69 -10.41
N SER A 41 5.17 5.35 -11.33
CA SER A 41 3.81 4.96 -11.71
C SER A 41 3.72 3.58 -12.36
N MET A 42 4.80 3.10 -12.94
CA MET A 42 4.84 1.77 -13.56
C MET A 42 4.71 0.65 -12.53
N HIS A 43 5.03 0.93 -11.28
CA HIS A 43 5.02 -0.04 -10.19
C HIS A 43 4.09 0.38 -9.06
N ALA A 44 2.94 0.98 -9.42
CA ALA A 44 2.02 1.49 -8.41
C ALA A 44 1.42 0.38 -7.56
N ILE A 45 1.04 -0.73 -8.19
CA ILE A 45 0.34 -1.83 -7.54
C ILE A 45 1.03 -3.14 -7.92
N TYR A 46 1.16 -4.03 -6.96
CA TYR A 46 1.69 -5.37 -7.19
C TYR A 46 0.61 -6.41 -6.93
N GLY A 47 0.35 -7.28 -7.91
CA GLY A 47 -0.61 -8.37 -7.79
C GLY A 47 0.11 -9.71 -7.72
N ASN A 48 -0.18 -10.49 -6.68
CA ASN A 48 0.39 -11.82 -6.51
C ASN A 48 -0.63 -12.70 -5.77
N LYS A 49 -0.80 -13.92 -6.26
CA LYS A 49 -1.80 -14.85 -5.72
C LYS A 49 -1.52 -15.25 -4.27
N SER A 50 -0.25 -15.23 -3.86
CA SER A 50 0.16 -15.64 -2.52
C SER A 50 0.22 -14.48 -1.53
N ARG A 51 -0.11 -13.26 -1.98
CA ARG A 51 -0.06 -12.07 -1.14
C ARG A 51 -1.41 -11.37 -1.10
N GLY A 52 -1.61 -10.55 -0.09
CA GLY A 52 -2.70 -9.60 -0.05
C GLY A 52 -2.37 -8.35 -0.87
N PRO A 53 -3.06 -7.24 -0.65
CA PRO A 53 -2.81 -5.99 -1.37
C PRO A 53 -1.38 -5.50 -1.15
N CYS A 54 -0.66 -5.23 -2.25
CA CYS A 54 0.70 -4.69 -2.22
C CYS A 54 0.81 -3.51 -3.17
N PHE A 55 1.58 -2.51 -2.78
CA PHE A 55 1.72 -1.24 -3.48
C PHE A 55 3.20 -0.86 -3.57
N GLY A 56 3.63 -0.48 -4.78
CA GLY A 56 5.00 -0.03 -5.00
C GLY A 56 5.93 -1.12 -5.49
N GLY A 57 6.96 -0.71 -6.26
CA GLY A 57 7.95 -1.63 -6.82
C GLY A 57 8.87 -2.24 -5.78
N GLY A 58 9.12 -1.54 -4.67
CA GLY A 58 9.84 -2.08 -3.53
C GLY A 58 8.89 -2.61 -2.47
N HIS A 59 7.63 -2.79 -2.83
CA HIS A 59 6.55 -3.13 -1.91
C HIS A 59 6.48 -2.10 -0.77
N ASP A 60 6.25 -0.85 -1.15
CA ASP A 60 6.15 0.26 -0.21
C ASP A 60 5.16 -0.03 0.92
N LEU A 61 4.08 -0.73 0.60
CA LEU A 61 3.15 -1.28 1.56
C LEU A 61 2.70 -2.63 1.05
N CYS A 62 2.85 -3.66 1.87
CA CYS A 62 2.42 -5.00 1.47
C CYS A 62 1.71 -5.69 2.63
N LEU A 63 0.45 -6.05 2.41
CA LEU A 63 -0.32 -6.83 3.36
C LEU A 63 -0.17 -8.30 3.03
N HIS A 64 0.20 -9.10 4.01
CA HIS A 64 0.32 -10.55 3.86
C HIS A 64 -1.07 -11.17 3.69
N SER A 65 -1.18 -12.28 2.96
CA SER A 65 -2.46 -12.95 2.75
C SER A 65 -3.11 -13.41 4.07
N GLY A 66 -2.32 -13.67 5.10
CA GLY A 66 -2.80 -13.99 6.44
C GLY A 66 -2.64 -12.84 7.42
N CYS A 67 -2.75 -11.60 6.96
CA CYS A 67 -2.36 -10.40 7.71
C CYS A 67 -3.10 -10.20 9.03
N LEU A 68 -4.31 -10.74 9.17
CA LEU A 68 -5.07 -10.61 10.41
C LEU A 68 -4.60 -11.56 11.50
N SER A 69 -3.80 -12.57 11.16
CA SER A 69 -3.34 -13.59 12.09
C SER A 69 -1.83 -13.65 12.29
N ASN A 70 -1.06 -12.80 11.58
CA ASN A 70 0.39 -12.77 11.72
C ASN A 70 0.93 -11.36 11.49
N ASP A 71 2.23 -11.18 11.74
CA ASP A 71 2.93 -9.91 11.62
C ASP A 71 3.85 -9.86 10.40
N SER A 72 3.50 -10.58 9.33
CA SER A 72 4.32 -10.64 8.12
C SER A 72 4.05 -9.53 7.13
N SER A 73 3.05 -8.69 7.37
CA SER A 73 2.83 -7.47 6.59
C SER A 73 3.95 -6.48 6.87
N TYR A 74 4.29 -5.67 5.87
CA TYR A 74 5.42 -4.77 6.05
C TYR A 74 5.26 -3.48 5.25
N GLU A 75 6.03 -2.50 5.65
CA GLU A 75 6.14 -1.21 4.99
C GLU A 75 7.60 -0.95 4.63
N SER A 76 7.83 -0.56 3.37
CA SER A 76 9.12 -0.12 2.88
C SER A 76 8.92 1.14 2.03
N THR A 77 8.24 2.12 2.60
CA THR A 77 7.85 3.33 1.88
C THR A 77 9.06 4.16 1.46
N GLY A 78 8.88 4.91 0.37
CA GLY A 78 9.94 5.72 -0.22
C GLY A 78 10.53 5.14 -1.48
N HIS A 79 10.11 3.93 -1.90
CA HIS A 79 10.59 3.30 -3.13
C HIS A 79 9.82 3.81 -4.35
N SER A 80 8.51 3.67 -4.36
CA SER A 80 7.67 4.09 -5.48
C SER A 80 6.72 5.23 -5.12
N TYR A 81 6.49 5.45 -3.84
CA TYR A 81 5.68 6.54 -3.32
C TYR A 81 6.58 7.52 -2.57
N GLU A 82 6.41 8.79 -2.87
CA GLU A 82 7.32 9.83 -2.38
C GLU A 82 7.07 10.15 -0.91
N THR A 83 8.04 9.92 -0.06
CA THR A 83 7.97 10.22 1.37
C THR A 83 9.00 11.26 1.82
N GLN A 84 9.75 11.85 0.89
CA GLN A 84 10.81 12.82 1.18
C GLN A 84 11.86 12.26 2.15
N GLY A 85 12.21 10.97 1.97
CA GLY A 85 13.22 10.32 2.79
C GLY A 85 12.75 9.82 4.14
N LYS A 86 11.51 10.05 4.50
CA LYS A 86 10.95 9.53 5.75
C LYS A 86 10.63 8.05 5.61
N LYS A 87 10.84 7.29 6.68
CA LYS A 87 10.58 5.84 6.71
C LYS A 87 9.37 5.52 7.57
N TYR A 88 8.70 4.44 7.21
CA TYR A 88 7.58 3.89 7.97
C TYR A 88 6.49 4.91 8.27
N VAL A 89 6.16 5.70 7.24
CA VAL A 89 5.22 6.83 7.38
C VAL A 89 3.77 6.38 7.60
N LEU A 90 3.45 5.13 7.30
CA LEU A 90 2.10 4.60 7.45
C LEU A 90 1.91 3.84 8.76
N SER A 91 2.78 2.87 9.01
CA SER A 91 2.63 1.96 10.15
C SER A 91 3.51 2.35 11.35
N GLY A 92 4.58 3.08 11.10
CA GLY A 92 5.54 3.45 12.13
C GLY A 92 6.61 2.41 12.38
N ILE A 93 6.48 1.19 11.84
CA ILE A 93 7.46 0.10 11.98
C ILE A 93 7.54 -0.67 10.68
N SER A 94 8.62 -1.45 10.49
CA SER A 94 8.83 -2.16 9.24
C SER A 94 7.90 -3.36 9.05
N GLN A 95 7.62 -4.10 10.11
CA GLN A 95 6.70 -5.25 10.07
C GLN A 95 5.60 -5.05 11.09
N PHE A 96 4.40 -5.51 10.74
CA PHE A 96 3.23 -5.30 11.60
C PHE A 96 2.15 -6.33 11.33
N GLN A 97 1.25 -6.49 12.29
CA GLN A 97 0.02 -7.23 12.12
C GLN A 97 -1.12 -6.26 11.82
N VAL A 98 -1.99 -6.65 10.90
CA VAL A 98 -3.16 -5.86 10.53
C VAL A 98 -4.33 -6.28 11.40
N GLU A 99 -5.02 -5.32 12.00
CA GLU A 99 -6.21 -5.61 12.79
C GLU A 99 -7.40 -5.88 11.90
N ASP A 100 -7.58 -5.06 10.86
CA ASP A 100 -8.65 -5.24 9.88
C ASP A 100 -8.31 -4.44 8.63
N TYR A 101 -8.93 -4.78 7.50
CA TYR A 101 -8.81 -3.98 6.29
C TYR A 101 -10.06 -4.14 5.42
N GLU A 102 -10.31 -3.12 4.59
CA GLU A 102 -11.43 -3.11 3.67
C GLU A 102 -10.95 -2.70 2.29
N VAL A 103 -11.59 -3.25 1.25
CA VAL A 103 -11.27 -2.92 -0.13
C VAL A 103 -12.55 -2.42 -0.79
N TYR A 104 -12.47 -1.23 -1.40
CA TYR A 104 -13.59 -0.62 -2.10
C TYR A 104 -13.21 -0.36 -3.54
N GLN A 105 -14.17 -0.60 -4.43
CA GLN A 105 -14.08 -0.14 -5.81
C GLN A 105 -14.76 1.22 -5.88
N ILE A 106 -14.02 2.22 -6.39
CA ILE A 106 -14.54 3.58 -6.51
C ILE A 106 -14.95 3.81 -7.95
N GLU A 107 -16.20 4.23 -8.16
CA GLU A 107 -16.69 4.62 -9.46
C GLU A 107 -16.78 6.15 -9.53
N LEU A 108 -16.26 6.70 -10.61
CA LEU A 108 -16.39 8.14 -10.90
C LEU A 108 -17.66 8.34 -11.72
N ILE A 109 -18.51 9.23 -11.27
CA ILE A 109 -19.77 9.57 -11.93
C ILE A 109 -19.55 10.74 -12.86
#